data_70262147dccf7206d305e823a0f814c2
#
_entry.id   70262147dccf7206d305e823a0f814c2
#
_cell.length_a   1.000
_cell.length_b   1.000
_cell.length_c   1.000
_cell.angle_alpha   90.00
_cell.angle_beta   90.00
_cell.angle_gamma   90.00
#
_symmetry.space_group_name_H-M   'P 1'
#
loop_
_entity.id
_entity.type
_entity.pdbx_description
1 polymer ?
#
loop_
_entity_poly.entity_id
_entity_poly.type
_entity_poly.pdbx_seq_one_letter_code
_entity_poly.pdbx_strand_id
1 'polypeptide(L)'
;MKYFTKKIIAVLLTVMLTGITILHVSGGQTIKVNAAQTFKVHFIDVGAADGALLQYGEGENAKYALIDSGAYSYETTDHDTIDVSDRVHQYLLDHGVKHLEFVVLTHPHGDHIGGMKKILEDKNITIDTIYGNPLEFEYLESSEDKEKQTEETARWTAFDTQTYQTFKKKLEKRNSYKDASLHIQYVVPQAGTSVKLGEAVMTFYGPLDNTYRYGRAQDAPNLNTRQVNKYSIVTRIVYGSNSFLMTGDAQQETIK
;
A
#
# COMPACT_ATOMS: atom_id res chain seq x y z
N MET A 1 29.54 25.35 40.84
CA MET A 1 28.15 25.05 40.38
C MET A 1 27.69 25.84 39.15
N LYS A 2 28.11 27.08 38.96
CA LYS A 2 27.69 27.94 37.80
C LYS A 2 28.33 27.52 36.44
N TYR A 3 29.46 26.84 36.41
CA TYR A 3 30.13 26.43 35.17
C TYR A 3 29.57 25.14 34.56
N PHE A 4 28.97 24.29 35.38
CA PHE A 4 28.41 23.01 34.92
C PHE A 4 27.09 23.19 34.17
N THR A 5 26.27 24.11 34.62
CA THR A 5 24.95 24.44 33.99
C THR A 5 25.09 25.10 32.62
N LYS A 6 26.13 25.93 32.40
CA LYS A 6 26.35 26.55 31.07
C LYS A 6 26.84 25.57 30.01
N LYS A 7 27.61 24.54 30.36
CA LYS A 7 28.02 23.51 29.40
C LYS A 7 26.88 22.57 29.02
N ILE A 8 25.96 22.25 29.93
CA ILE A 8 24.80 21.42 29.65
C ILE A 8 23.80 22.15 28.72
N ILE A 9 23.60 23.45 28.90
CA ILE A 9 22.73 24.26 28.05
C ILE A 9 23.29 24.42 26.63
N ALA A 10 24.64 24.54 26.48
CA ALA A 10 25.27 24.60 25.16
C ALA A 10 25.19 23.27 24.40
N VAL A 11 25.25 22.14 25.11
CA VAL A 11 25.09 20.80 24.52
C VAL A 11 23.64 20.57 24.09
N LEU A 12 22.67 21.00 24.87
CA LEU A 12 21.23 20.88 24.51
C LEU A 12 20.86 21.75 23.30
N LEU A 13 21.45 22.93 23.13
CA LEU A 13 21.18 23.80 21.98
C LEU A 13 21.78 23.25 20.68
N THR A 14 22.90 22.55 20.75
CA THR A 14 23.55 21.93 19.57
C THR A 14 22.80 20.68 19.11
N VAL A 15 22.07 19.99 20.00
CA VAL A 15 21.24 18.82 19.72
C VAL A 15 20.05 19.14 18.82
N MET A 16 19.51 20.34 18.90
CA MET A 16 18.35 20.72 18.05
C MET A 16 18.73 21.10 16.61
N LEU A 17 20.00 21.34 16.31
CA LEU A 17 20.40 21.82 14.97
C LEU A 17 20.99 20.76 14.02
N THR A 18 21.42 19.60 14.51
CA THR A 18 22.18 18.64 13.66
C THR A 18 21.65 17.21 13.62
N GLY A 19 20.62 16.87 14.38
CA GLY A 19 20.03 15.52 14.39
C GLY A 19 20.98 14.40 14.91
N ILE A 20 22.23 14.69 15.23
CA ILE A 20 23.20 13.75 15.78
C ILE A 20 23.85 14.36 17.01
N THR A 21 23.56 13.83 18.18
CA THR A 21 24.26 14.23 19.41
C THR A 21 25.35 13.21 19.74
N ILE A 22 26.58 13.68 19.77
CA ILE A 22 27.70 12.93 20.37
C ILE A 22 27.84 13.39 21.80
N LEU A 23 27.31 12.59 22.75
CA LEU A 23 27.58 12.80 24.17
C LEU A 23 28.95 12.21 24.51
N HIS A 24 29.92 13.06 24.80
CA HIS A 24 31.21 12.63 25.38
C HIS A 24 31.02 12.39 26.88
N VAL A 25 30.99 11.13 27.28
CA VAL A 25 31.05 10.75 28.69
C VAL A 25 32.53 10.56 29.03
N SER A 26 32.98 11.09 30.16
CA SER A 26 34.35 10.93 30.65
C SER A 26 34.66 9.44 30.86
N GLY A 27 35.38 8.86 29.91
CA GLY A 27 35.65 7.42 29.81
C GLY A 27 35.79 6.91 28.38
N GLY A 28 35.71 7.81 27.37
CA GLY A 28 36.06 7.49 25.97
C GLY A 28 35.01 6.71 25.17
N GLN A 29 33.78 6.52 25.69
CA GLN A 29 32.70 5.93 24.91
C GLN A 29 31.80 7.02 24.30
N THR A 30 31.67 7.00 23.00
CA THR A 30 30.73 7.84 22.24
C THR A 30 29.42 7.13 22.13
N ILE A 31 28.37 7.66 22.75
CA ILE A 31 26.99 7.22 22.53
C ILE A 31 26.45 8.00 21.33
N LYS A 32 26.24 7.31 20.19
CA LYS A 32 25.47 7.87 19.08
C LYS A 32 23.99 7.79 19.44
N VAL A 33 23.39 8.91 19.75
CA VAL A 33 21.93 9.02 19.85
C VAL A 33 21.43 9.35 18.45
N ASN A 34 20.85 8.36 17.75
CA ASN A 34 20.14 8.65 16.52
C ASN A 34 18.87 9.42 16.88
N ALA A 35 18.63 10.54 16.20
CA ALA A 35 17.31 11.18 16.27
C ALA A 35 16.26 10.15 15.87
N ALA A 36 15.16 10.09 16.62
CA ALA A 36 14.02 9.24 16.25
C ALA A 36 13.56 9.64 14.84
N GLN A 37 13.48 8.66 13.95
CA GLN A 37 12.97 8.90 12.61
C GLN A 37 11.48 9.25 12.71
N THR A 38 11.00 10.07 11.79
CA THR A 38 9.58 10.37 11.68
C THR A 38 8.86 9.28 10.89
N PHE A 39 7.60 9.05 11.22
CA PHE A 39 6.69 8.26 10.40
C PHE A 39 5.45 9.10 10.10
N LYS A 40 5.12 9.24 8.82
CA LYS A 40 3.97 10.02 8.36
C LYS A 40 3.04 9.14 7.54
N VAL A 41 1.75 9.38 7.69
CA VAL A 41 0.70 8.85 6.81
C VAL A 41 0.06 10.05 6.13
N HIS A 42 0.20 10.14 4.83
CA HIS A 42 -0.37 11.18 3.99
C HIS A 42 -1.66 10.64 3.38
N PHE A 43 -2.80 11.12 3.83
CA PHE A 43 -4.07 10.85 3.16
C PHE A 43 -4.20 11.80 1.97
N ILE A 44 -4.21 11.23 0.77
CA ILE A 44 -4.19 12.00 -0.48
C ILE A 44 -5.62 12.34 -0.87
N ASP A 45 -5.88 13.59 -1.22
CA ASP A 45 -7.18 14.00 -1.76
C ASP A 45 -7.36 13.46 -3.18
N VAL A 46 -8.02 12.33 -3.27
CA VAL A 46 -8.34 11.63 -4.52
C VAL A 46 -9.84 11.66 -4.84
N GLY A 47 -10.60 12.49 -4.12
CA GLY A 47 -12.06 12.55 -4.26
C GLY A 47 -12.75 11.36 -3.60
N ALA A 48 -13.77 10.81 -4.26
CA ALA A 48 -14.49 9.62 -3.79
C ALA A 48 -13.70 8.33 -4.08
N ALA A 49 -12.51 8.22 -3.48
CA ALA A 49 -11.55 7.15 -3.71
C ALA A 49 -10.55 7.08 -2.54
N ASP A 50 -9.70 6.05 -2.49
CA ASP A 50 -8.69 5.89 -1.46
C ASP A 50 -7.26 5.97 -2.01
N GLY A 51 -6.38 6.64 -1.25
CA GLY A 51 -4.95 6.70 -1.53
C GLY A 51 -4.18 7.26 -0.33
N ALA A 52 -3.20 6.52 0.16
CA ALA A 52 -2.38 6.95 1.28
C ALA A 52 -0.89 6.65 1.03
N LEU A 53 -0.04 7.67 1.13
CA LEU A 53 1.41 7.53 1.09
C LEU A 53 1.94 7.39 2.52
N LEU A 54 2.71 6.35 2.75
CA LEU A 54 3.47 6.12 3.96
C LEU A 54 4.89 6.62 3.77
N GLN A 55 5.39 7.43 4.68
CA GLN A 55 6.76 7.94 4.67
C GLN A 55 7.45 7.62 5.99
N TYR A 56 8.60 6.97 5.92
CA TYR A 56 9.51 6.77 7.05
C TYR A 56 10.78 7.56 6.84
N GLY A 57 11.12 8.42 7.78
CA GLY A 57 12.27 9.33 7.70
C GLY A 57 12.00 10.57 6.84
N GLU A 58 13.06 11.35 6.64
CA GLU A 58 13.02 12.62 5.93
C GLU A 58 14.18 12.72 4.92
N GLY A 59 14.01 13.61 3.92
CA GLY A 59 15.03 13.93 2.94
C GLY A 59 15.37 12.74 2.01
N GLU A 60 16.62 12.67 1.58
CA GLU A 60 17.07 11.69 0.57
C GLU A 60 17.03 10.23 1.03
N ASN A 61 17.02 10.00 2.35
CA ASN A 61 16.96 8.65 2.94
C ASN A 61 15.54 8.24 3.34
N ALA A 62 14.52 9.04 3.00
CA ALA A 62 13.15 8.70 3.28
C ALA A 62 12.74 7.45 2.49
N LYS A 63 12.00 6.56 3.16
CA LYS A 63 11.42 5.35 2.58
C LYS A 63 9.93 5.55 2.41
N TYR A 64 9.39 5.03 1.32
CA TYR A 64 8.01 5.23 0.97
C TYR A 64 7.30 3.92 0.66
N ALA A 65 6.02 3.87 1.01
CA ALA A 65 5.09 2.84 0.57
C ALA A 65 3.73 3.48 0.26
N LEU A 66 2.91 2.82 -0.55
CA LEU A 66 1.61 3.32 -0.95
C LEU A 66 0.52 2.32 -0.57
N ILE A 67 -0.62 2.81 -0.11
CA ILE A 67 -1.85 2.02 0.09
C ILE A 67 -2.92 2.64 -0.78
N ASP A 68 -3.40 1.88 -1.74
CA ASP A 68 -4.31 2.28 -2.81
C ASP A 68 -3.78 3.47 -3.65
N SER A 69 -4.39 3.71 -4.78
CA SER A 69 -3.88 4.67 -5.77
C SER A 69 -4.94 5.62 -6.32
N GLY A 70 -6.10 5.65 -5.69
CA GLY A 70 -7.20 6.50 -6.14
C GLY A 70 -7.95 5.96 -7.35
N ALA A 71 -8.90 6.76 -7.82
CA ALA A 71 -9.76 6.44 -8.94
C ALA A 71 -9.09 6.73 -10.31
N TYR A 72 -9.63 6.09 -11.34
CA TYR A 72 -9.36 6.50 -12.72
C TYR A 72 -10.12 7.79 -13.07
N SER A 73 -11.41 7.82 -12.74
CA SER A 73 -12.30 8.97 -12.93
C SER A 73 -13.45 8.89 -11.95
N TYR A 74 -14.14 9.99 -11.74
CA TYR A 74 -15.41 10.00 -11.05
C TYR A 74 -16.43 10.86 -11.81
N GLU A 75 -17.71 10.57 -11.61
CA GLU A 75 -18.82 11.34 -12.15
C GLU A 75 -19.27 12.38 -11.11
N THR A 76 -19.43 13.62 -11.55
CA THR A 76 -19.96 14.71 -10.71
C THR A 76 -21.49 14.63 -10.62
N THR A 77 -22.09 15.42 -9.71
CA THR A 77 -23.55 15.57 -9.61
C THR A 77 -24.21 16.08 -10.90
N ASP A 78 -23.45 16.80 -11.74
CA ASP A 78 -23.89 17.34 -13.02
C ASP A 78 -23.63 16.37 -14.20
N HIS A 79 -23.27 15.11 -13.89
CA HIS A 79 -22.94 14.06 -14.85
C HIS A 79 -21.68 14.31 -15.71
N ASP A 80 -20.81 15.23 -15.28
CA ASP A 80 -19.50 15.40 -15.89
C ASP A 80 -18.53 14.34 -15.37
N THR A 81 -17.74 13.73 -16.27
CA THR A 81 -16.69 12.79 -15.90
C THR A 81 -15.37 13.54 -15.72
N ILE A 82 -14.78 13.48 -14.52
CA ILE A 82 -13.48 14.08 -14.21
C ILE A 82 -12.44 12.96 -14.16
N ASP A 83 -11.39 13.06 -14.99
CA ASP A 83 -10.21 12.18 -14.92
C ASP A 83 -9.36 12.60 -13.70
N VAL A 84 -9.13 11.66 -12.81
CA VAL A 84 -8.33 11.84 -11.58
C VAL A 84 -7.22 10.81 -11.48
N SER A 85 -6.98 10.07 -12.56
CA SER A 85 -6.05 8.93 -12.59
C SER A 85 -4.59 9.31 -12.32
N ASP A 86 -4.24 10.59 -12.41
CA ASP A 86 -2.89 11.11 -12.17
C ASP A 86 -2.69 11.71 -10.78
N ARG A 87 -3.74 11.88 -9.96
CA ARG A 87 -3.64 12.58 -8.67
C ARG A 87 -2.61 11.96 -7.73
N VAL A 88 -2.66 10.64 -7.54
CA VAL A 88 -1.68 9.96 -6.68
C VAL A 88 -0.29 10.01 -7.32
N HIS A 89 -0.19 9.76 -8.63
CA HIS A 89 1.07 9.84 -9.36
C HIS A 89 1.71 11.23 -9.22
N GLN A 90 0.94 12.31 -9.44
CA GLN A 90 1.43 13.67 -9.28
C GLN A 90 1.85 13.95 -7.84
N TYR A 91 1.07 13.46 -6.84
CA TYR A 91 1.42 13.58 -5.44
C TYR A 91 2.79 12.94 -5.12
N LEU A 92 3.06 11.76 -5.68
CA LEU A 92 4.36 11.10 -5.54
C LEU A 92 5.49 11.96 -6.14
N LEU A 93 5.29 12.53 -7.32
CA LEU A 93 6.27 13.41 -7.97
C LEU A 93 6.53 14.68 -7.15
N ASP A 94 5.50 15.34 -6.65
CA ASP A 94 5.59 16.57 -5.85
C ASP A 94 6.33 16.34 -4.52
N HIS A 95 6.30 15.10 -4.01
CA HIS A 95 7.03 14.68 -2.81
C HIS A 95 8.41 14.06 -3.11
N GLY A 96 8.84 14.08 -4.38
CA GLY A 96 10.14 13.55 -4.81
C GLY A 96 10.28 12.03 -4.67
N VAL A 97 9.16 11.30 -4.64
CA VAL A 97 9.16 9.84 -4.52
C VAL A 97 9.66 9.22 -5.82
N LYS A 98 10.78 8.52 -5.75
CA LYS A 98 11.37 7.78 -6.86
C LYS A 98 11.35 6.27 -6.66
N HIS A 99 11.05 5.84 -5.45
CA HIS A 99 11.04 4.45 -5.07
C HIS A 99 9.94 4.18 -4.03
N LEU A 100 9.20 3.12 -4.24
CA LEU A 100 8.24 2.57 -3.30
C LEU A 100 8.74 1.19 -2.86
N GLU A 101 9.05 1.03 -1.57
CA GLU A 101 9.43 -0.28 -1.00
C GLU A 101 8.32 -1.31 -1.23
N PHE A 102 7.08 -0.85 -1.13
CA PHE A 102 5.93 -1.66 -1.51
C PHE A 102 4.68 -0.80 -1.78
N VAL A 103 3.73 -1.42 -2.45
CA VAL A 103 2.36 -0.93 -2.64
C VAL A 103 1.39 -1.98 -2.10
N VAL A 104 0.35 -1.56 -1.40
CA VAL A 104 -0.78 -2.42 -1.04
C VAL A 104 -1.99 -1.96 -1.84
N LEU A 105 -2.57 -2.85 -2.62
CA LEU A 105 -3.83 -2.64 -3.32
C LEU A 105 -4.90 -3.43 -2.57
N THR A 106 -5.75 -2.71 -1.82
CA THR A 106 -6.67 -3.35 -0.88
C THR A 106 -7.64 -4.29 -1.57
N HIS A 107 -8.21 -3.86 -2.70
CA HIS A 107 -9.10 -4.68 -3.52
C HIS A 107 -9.23 -4.11 -4.95
N PRO A 108 -9.78 -4.87 -5.93
CA PRO A 108 -9.66 -4.52 -7.35
C PRO A 108 -10.68 -3.49 -7.86
N HIS A 109 -11.32 -2.70 -7.02
CA HIS A 109 -12.20 -1.64 -7.47
C HIS A 109 -11.46 -0.44 -8.04
N GLY A 110 -12.11 0.25 -8.96
CA GLY A 110 -11.51 1.33 -9.74
C GLY A 110 -11.11 2.55 -8.91
N ASP A 111 -11.80 2.81 -7.81
CA ASP A 111 -11.52 3.89 -6.85
C ASP A 111 -10.36 3.60 -5.89
N HIS A 112 -9.80 2.37 -5.95
CA HIS A 112 -8.61 1.97 -5.18
C HIS A 112 -7.39 1.73 -6.06
N ILE A 113 -7.57 1.17 -7.26
CA ILE A 113 -6.44 0.79 -8.11
C ILE A 113 -6.34 1.62 -9.40
N GLY A 114 -7.26 2.57 -9.62
CA GLY A 114 -7.38 3.31 -10.89
C GLY A 114 -6.12 4.10 -11.27
N GLY A 115 -5.48 4.72 -10.29
CA GLY A 115 -4.25 5.50 -10.49
C GLY A 115 -3.00 4.65 -10.76
N MET A 116 -3.01 3.33 -10.47
CA MET A 116 -1.84 2.46 -10.71
C MET A 116 -1.39 2.47 -12.17
N LYS A 117 -2.31 2.67 -13.11
CA LYS A 117 -1.95 2.80 -14.53
C LYS A 117 -0.85 3.84 -14.74
N LYS A 118 -0.98 5.03 -14.16
CA LYS A 118 -0.02 6.13 -14.32
C LYS A 118 1.29 5.83 -13.62
N ILE A 119 1.25 5.29 -12.42
CA ILE A 119 2.43 4.92 -11.63
C ILE A 119 3.24 3.83 -12.35
N LEU A 120 2.59 2.80 -12.89
CA LEU A 120 3.25 1.71 -13.61
C LEU A 120 3.82 2.14 -14.98
N GLU A 121 3.29 3.20 -15.59
CA GLU A 121 3.81 3.78 -16.84
C GLU A 121 5.07 4.62 -16.61
N ASP A 122 5.24 5.20 -15.42
CA ASP A 122 6.41 6.02 -15.08
C ASP A 122 7.62 5.17 -14.69
N LYS A 123 8.64 5.17 -15.53
CA LYS A 123 9.88 4.43 -15.29
C LYS A 123 10.81 5.09 -14.27
N ASN A 124 10.54 6.32 -13.87
CA ASN A 124 11.32 7.04 -12.86
C ASN A 124 10.87 6.67 -11.44
N ILE A 125 9.72 6.00 -11.30
CA ILE A 125 9.26 5.46 -10.03
C ILE A 125 9.45 3.94 -10.05
N THR A 126 10.32 3.42 -9.20
CA THR A 126 10.51 1.97 -9.00
C THR A 126 9.65 1.46 -7.86
N ILE A 127 9.26 0.20 -7.92
CA ILE A 127 8.45 -0.48 -6.90
C ILE A 127 9.04 -1.86 -6.69
N ASP A 128 9.35 -2.24 -5.45
CA ASP A 128 9.87 -3.57 -5.18
C ASP A 128 8.75 -4.62 -5.19
N THR A 129 7.69 -4.37 -4.42
CA THR A 129 6.61 -5.34 -4.24
C THR A 129 5.23 -4.70 -4.31
N ILE A 130 4.29 -5.34 -4.98
CA ILE A 130 2.87 -5.05 -4.87
C ILE A 130 2.20 -6.19 -4.11
N TYR A 131 1.53 -5.86 -3.01
CA TYR A 131 0.63 -6.74 -2.28
C TYR A 131 -0.79 -6.48 -2.78
N GLY A 132 -1.47 -7.52 -3.25
CA GLY A 132 -2.82 -7.39 -3.81
C GLY A 132 -3.56 -8.71 -3.86
N ASN A 133 -4.79 -8.67 -4.37
CA ASN A 133 -5.59 -9.85 -4.60
C ASN A 133 -4.98 -10.70 -5.74
N PRO A 134 -5.31 -12.02 -5.85
CA PRO A 134 -4.77 -12.88 -6.90
C PRO A 134 -4.97 -12.29 -8.30
N LEU A 135 -3.90 -12.28 -9.12
CA LEU A 135 -3.95 -11.81 -10.52
C LEU A 135 -4.65 -12.81 -11.43
N GLU A 136 -4.45 -14.08 -11.15
CA GLU A 136 -5.02 -15.19 -11.87
C GLU A 136 -5.72 -16.11 -10.89
N PHE A 137 -6.81 -16.69 -11.33
CA PHE A 137 -7.58 -17.65 -10.58
C PHE A 137 -7.32 -19.01 -11.20
N GLU A 138 -6.61 -19.88 -10.47
CA GLU A 138 -6.41 -21.26 -10.88
C GLU A 138 -7.78 -21.95 -10.88
N TYR A 139 -8.23 -22.35 -12.08
CA TYR A 139 -9.33 -23.30 -12.20
C TYR A 139 -8.88 -24.61 -11.55
N LEU A 140 -9.59 -25.06 -10.54
CA LEU A 140 -9.42 -26.42 -10.08
C LEU A 140 -9.86 -27.34 -11.23
N GLU A 141 -8.93 -28.02 -11.86
CA GLU A 141 -9.19 -29.11 -12.80
C GLU A 141 -9.78 -30.32 -12.06
N SER A 142 -10.88 -30.17 -11.37
CA SER A 142 -11.65 -31.32 -10.92
C SER A 142 -12.84 -31.49 -11.86
N SER A 143 -12.73 -32.48 -12.68
CA SER A 143 -13.62 -32.90 -13.76
C SER A 143 -15.04 -33.29 -13.34
N GLU A 144 -15.48 -33.05 -12.12
CA GLU A 144 -16.73 -33.61 -11.61
C GLU A 144 -17.93 -32.66 -11.64
N ASP A 145 -17.71 -31.34 -11.86
CA ASP A 145 -18.83 -30.40 -11.81
C ASP A 145 -18.67 -29.25 -12.83
N LYS A 146 -19.14 -29.46 -14.05
CA LYS A 146 -19.29 -28.38 -15.05
C LYS A 146 -20.21 -27.25 -14.58
N GLU A 147 -21.13 -27.55 -13.70
CA GLU A 147 -22.07 -26.59 -13.12
C GLU A 147 -21.35 -25.67 -12.10
N LYS A 148 -20.48 -26.22 -11.26
CA LYS A 148 -19.60 -25.43 -10.34
C LYS A 148 -18.61 -24.56 -11.10
N GLN A 149 -18.11 -25.03 -12.25
CA GLN A 149 -17.16 -24.28 -13.07
C GLN A 149 -17.78 -23.01 -13.68
N THR A 150 -19.06 -23.05 -14.08
CA THR A 150 -19.78 -21.86 -14.59
C THR A 150 -20.08 -20.85 -13.49
N GLU A 151 -20.39 -21.29 -12.29
CA GLU A 151 -20.62 -20.42 -11.13
C GLU A 151 -19.32 -19.78 -10.63
N GLU A 152 -18.23 -20.51 -10.61
CA GLU A 152 -16.91 -20.01 -10.27
C GLU A 152 -16.44 -18.98 -11.30
N THR A 153 -16.64 -19.20 -12.58
CA THR A 153 -16.36 -18.24 -13.65
C THR A 153 -17.13 -16.92 -13.45
N ALA A 154 -18.41 -17.00 -13.11
CA ALA A 154 -19.24 -15.81 -12.86
C ALA A 154 -18.73 -15.01 -11.64
N ARG A 155 -18.27 -15.69 -10.59
CA ARG A 155 -17.69 -15.08 -9.40
C ARG A 155 -16.41 -14.29 -9.73
N TRP A 156 -15.52 -14.88 -10.49
CA TRP A 156 -14.25 -14.25 -10.84
C TRP A 156 -14.43 -13.07 -11.80
N THR A 157 -15.48 -13.07 -12.60
CA THR A 157 -15.82 -11.94 -13.48
C THR A 157 -16.10 -10.67 -12.68
N ALA A 158 -16.62 -10.76 -11.46
CA ALA A 158 -16.84 -9.59 -10.61
C ALA A 158 -15.54 -8.94 -10.10
N PHE A 159 -14.48 -9.73 -9.90
CA PHE A 159 -13.14 -9.23 -9.58
C PHE A 159 -12.40 -8.71 -10.81
N ASP A 160 -12.69 -9.25 -11.98
CA ASP A 160 -11.98 -8.93 -13.21
C ASP A 160 -12.58 -7.71 -13.91
N THR A 161 -12.68 -6.60 -13.18
CA THR A 161 -13.16 -5.32 -13.71
C THR A 161 -12.24 -4.80 -14.82
N GLN A 162 -12.73 -3.91 -15.68
CA GLN A 162 -11.92 -3.27 -16.73
C GLN A 162 -10.68 -2.57 -16.14
N THR A 163 -10.82 -1.98 -14.96
CA THR A 163 -9.70 -1.34 -14.25
C THR A 163 -8.67 -2.36 -13.81
N TYR A 164 -9.11 -3.50 -13.26
CA TYR A 164 -8.20 -4.58 -12.84
C TYR A 164 -7.48 -5.24 -14.03
N GLN A 165 -8.18 -5.47 -15.14
CA GLN A 165 -7.55 -5.95 -16.38
C GLN A 165 -6.51 -4.96 -16.91
N THR A 166 -6.80 -3.67 -16.84
CA THR A 166 -5.85 -2.62 -17.23
C THR A 166 -4.62 -2.65 -16.33
N PHE A 167 -4.81 -2.75 -15.03
CA PHE A 167 -3.71 -2.90 -14.06
C PHE A 167 -2.85 -4.13 -14.37
N LYS A 168 -3.44 -5.31 -14.54
CA LYS A 168 -2.71 -6.55 -14.87
C LYS A 168 -1.85 -6.38 -16.13
N LYS A 169 -2.41 -5.86 -17.21
CA LYS A 169 -1.68 -5.58 -18.46
C LYS A 169 -0.52 -4.60 -18.28
N LYS A 170 -0.69 -3.57 -17.44
CA LYS A 170 0.39 -2.61 -17.16
C LYS A 170 1.49 -3.22 -16.30
N LEU A 171 1.16 -4.03 -15.32
CA LEU A 171 2.13 -4.77 -14.50
C LEU A 171 2.92 -5.77 -15.35
N GLU A 172 2.26 -6.55 -16.20
CA GLU A 172 2.91 -7.47 -17.14
C GLU A 172 3.86 -6.72 -18.08
N LYS A 173 3.39 -5.62 -18.68
CA LYS A 173 4.23 -4.77 -19.54
C LYS A 173 5.44 -4.24 -18.76
N ARG A 174 5.27 -3.80 -17.52
CA ARG A 174 6.35 -3.32 -16.65
C ARG A 174 7.41 -4.41 -16.46
N ASN A 175 6.99 -5.63 -16.14
CA ASN A 175 7.85 -6.78 -15.90
C ASN A 175 8.45 -7.37 -17.21
N SER A 176 8.01 -6.91 -18.38
CA SER A 176 8.60 -7.30 -19.68
C SER A 176 9.76 -6.39 -20.12
N TYR A 177 10.07 -5.33 -19.40
CA TYR A 177 11.20 -4.47 -19.75
C TYR A 177 12.53 -5.19 -19.54
N LYS A 178 13.54 -4.86 -20.37
CA LYS A 178 14.90 -5.44 -20.25
C LYS A 178 15.60 -4.99 -18.97
N ASP A 179 15.23 -3.83 -18.44
CA ASP A 179 15.77 -3.29 -17.20
C ASP A 179 15.10 -3.98 -16.02
N ALA A 180 15.82 -4.89 -15.39
CA ALA A 180 15.32 -5.67 -14.26
C ALA A 180 15.03 -4.80 -13.01
N SER A 181 15.61 -3.60 -12.90
CA SER A 181 15.30 -2.67 -11.79
C SER A 181 13.86 -2.14 -11.83
N LEU A 182 13.19 -2.32 -12.96
CA LEU A 182 11.79 -1.94 -13.15
C LEU A 182 10.82 -3.07 -12.84
N HIS A 183 11.31 -4.30 -12.63
CA HIS A 183 10.46 -5.45 -12.35
C HIS A 183 9.88 -5.36 -10.95
N ILE A 184 8.64 -5.77 -10.82
CA ILE A 184 7.84 -5.67 -9.60
C ILE A 184 7.43 -7.08 -9.18
N GLN A 185 7.74 -7.44 -7.93
CA GLN A 185 7.22 -8.65 -7.33
C GLN A 185 5.75 -8.46 -7.00
N TYR A 186 4.91 -9.44 -7.33
CA TYR A 186 3.50 -9.45 -6.93
C TYR A 186 3.25 -10.55 -5.91
N VAL A 187 2.62 -10.18 -4.80
CA VAL A 187 2.39 -11.09 -3.66
C VAL A 187 0.95 -10.99 -3.20
N VAL A 188 0.30 -12.13 -3.02
CA VAL A 188 -0.98 -12.23 -2.30
C VAL A 188 -0.65 -12.39 -0.83
N PRO A 189 -0.94 -11.38 0.01
CA PRO A 189 -0.55 -11.43 1.41
C PRO A 189 -1.41 -12.44 2.18
N GLN A 190 -0.81 -13.02 3.21
CA GLN A 190 -1.52 -13.90 4.15
C GLN A 190 -1.79 -13.15 5.45
N ALA A 191 -2.99 -13.32 6.02
CA ALA A 191 -3.32 -12.78 7.32
C ALA A 191 -2.31 -13.21 8.38
N GLY A 192 -1.90 -12.29 9.25
CA GLY A 192 -0.89 -12.50 10.27
C GLY A 192 0.55 -12.28 9.81
N THR A 193 0.82 -12.17 8.51
CA THR A 193 2.15 -11.80 8.02
C THR A 193 2.39 -10.29 8.12
N SER A 194 3.67 -9.89 8.12
CA SER A 194 4.02 -8.48 8.29
C SER A 194 5.16 -8.06 7.34
N VAL A 195 5.15 -6.79 6.98
CA VAL A 195 6.23 -6.11 6.24
C VAL A 195 6.68 -4.87 7.00
N LYS A 196 7.85 -4.35 6.69
CA LYS A 196 8.42 -3.18 7.36
C LYS A 196 8.66 -2.04 6.39
N LEU A 197 8.40 -0.82 6.86
CA LEU A 197 8.86 0.42 6.26
C LEU A 197 9.76 1.12 7.29
N GLY A 198 11.07 0.92 7.17
CA GLY A 198 12.00 1.28 8.23
C GLY A 198 11.70 0.52 9.53
N GLU A 199 11.39 1.24 10.62
CA GLU A 199 10.99 0.66 11.91
C GLU A 199 9.46 0.46 12.04
N ALA A 200 8.69 1.05 11.15
CA ALA A 200 7.25 0.83 11.12
C ALA A 200 6.94 -0.59 10.64
N VAL A 201 6.02 -1.26 11.34
CA VAL A 201 5.59 -2.62 11.03
C VAL A 201 4.15 -2.58 10.54
N MET A 202 3.90 -3.06 9.34
CA MET A 202 2.58 -3.26 8.80
C MET A 202 2.23 -4.74 8.83
N THR A 203 1.14 -5.08 9.49
CA THR A 203 0.61 -6.45 9.57
C THR A 203 -0.67 -6.56 8.77
N PHE A 204 -0.78 -7.61 7.96
CA PHE A 204 -1.97 -7.94 7.20
C PHE A 204 -2.96 -8.70 8.10
N TYR A 205 -4.19 -8.18 8.22
CA TYR A 205 -5.26 -8.79 9.03
C TYR A 205 -6.36 -9.42 8.20
N GLY A 206 -6.48 -9.04 6.97
CA GLY A 206 -7.48 -9.56 6.06
C GLY A 206 -6.96 -9.62 4.63
N PRO A 207 -7.70 -10.33 3.78
CA PRO A 207 -8.83 -11.18 4.12
C PRO A 207 -8.40 -12.39 4.96
N LEU A 208 -9.21 -12.76 5.96
CA LEU A 208 -8.89 -13.83 6.93
C LEU A 208 -8.85 -15.22 6.30
N ASP A 209 -9.46 -15.35 5.15
CA ASP A 209 -9.65 -16.63 4.51
C ASP A 209 -9.03 -16.61 3.12
N ASN A 210 -8.13 -17.57 2.84
CA ASN A 210 -7.64 -17.85 1.50
C ASN A 210 -8.76 -18.39 0.58
N THR A 211 -10.02 -18.18 0.94
CA THR A 211 -11.22 -18.57 0.18
C THR A 211 -11.44 -17.78 -1.10
N TYR A 212 -10.43 -17.03 -1.55
CA TYR A 212 -10.35 -16.73 -3.00
C TYR A 212 -10.56 -17.99 -3.85
N ARG A 213 -10.23 -19.16 -3.28
CA ARG A 213 -10.40 -20.48 -3.92
C ARG A 213 -11.80 -21.10 -3.70
N TYR A 214 -12.55 -20.71 -2.67
CA TYR A 214 -13.67 -21.52 -2.17
C TYR A 214 -14.86 -20.69 -1.68
N GLY A 215 -15.15 -19.58 -2.35
CA GLY A 215 -16.48 -19.05 -2.10
C GLY A 215 -17.50 -20.11 -2.54
N ARG A 216 -18.49 -20.37 -1.73
CA ARG A 216 -19.53 -21.32 -2.08
C ARG A 216 -20.22 -20.90 -3.36
N ALA A 217 -20.46 -21.83 -4.27
CA ALA A 217 -21.21 -21.65 -5.52
C ALA A 217 -22.52 -20.89 -5.36
N GLN A 218 -23.12 -20.95 -4.17
CA GLN A 218 -24.33 -20.24 -3.79
C GLN A 218 -24.24 -18.71 -3.86
N ASP A 219 -23.04 -18.14 -3.77
CA ASP A 219 -22.82 -16.70 -3.78
C ASP A 219 -22.44 -16.16 -5.18
N ALA A 220 -22.16 -17.05 -6.13
CA ALA A 220 -21.60 -16.71 -7.45
C ALA A 220 -22.53 -15.86 -8.34
N PRO A 221 -23.82 -16.14 -8.49
CA PRO A 221 -24.64 -15.44 -9.47
C PRO A 221 -24.98 -13.98 -9.10
N ASN A 222 -24.65 -13.53 -7.88
CA ASN A 222 -25.03 -12.22 -7.36
C ASN A 222 -23.87 -11.43 -6.75
N LEU A 223 -22.61 -11.73 -7.12
CA LEU A 223 -21.46 -10.93 -6.66
C LEU A 223 -21.60 -9.50 -7.18
N ASN A 224 -21.95 -8.62 -6.27
CA ASN A 224 -21.95 -7.19 -6.50
C ASN A 224 -20.70 -6.55 -5.91
N THR A 225 -20.50 -5.27 -6.17
CA THR A 225 -19.43 -4.43 -5.63
C THR A 225 -19.19 -4.68 -4.12
N ARG A 226 -20.26 -4.76 -3.32
CA ARG A 226 -20.18 -4.98 -1.87
C ARG A 226 -19.55 -6.33 -1.50
N GLN A 227 -19.72 -7.35 -2.32
CA GLN A 227 -19.16 -8.68 -2.05
C GLN A 227 -17.65 -8.73 -2.37
N VAL A 228 -17.20 -7.97 -3.36
CA VAL A 228 -15.77 -7.80 -3.66
C VAL A 228 -15.07 -7.09 -2.49
N ASN A 229 -15.72 -6.12 -1.85
CA ASN A 229 -15.21 -5.41 -0.70
C ASN A 229 -14.84 -6.32 0.49
N LYS A 230 -15.49 -7.49 0.64
CA LYS A 230 -15.14 -8.47 1.68
C LYS A 230 -13.72 -9.00 1.58
N TYR A 231 -13.12 -8.89 0.40
CA TYR A 231 -11.75 -9.34 0.15
C TYR A 231 -10.73 -8.21 0.26
N SER A 232 -11.13 -7.07 0.84
CA SER A 232 -10.19 -5.99 1.13
C SER A 232 -9.07 -6.47 2.02
N ILE A 233 -7.83 -6.15 1.62
CA ILE A 233 -6.64 -6.39 2.41
C ILE A 233 -6.60 -5.37 3.54
N VAL A 234 -6.95 -5.80 4.73
CA VAL A 234 -6.89 -4.97 5.94
C VAL A 234 -5.49 -4.97 6.50
N THR A 235 -4.93 -3.79 6.78
CA THR A 235 -3.59 -3.66 7.33
C THR A 235 -3.60 -2.80 8.60
N ARG A 236 -2.76 -3.18 9.56
CA ARG A 236 -2.47 -2.36 10.73
C ARG A 236 -0.99 -1.97 10.72
N ILE A 237 -0.73 -0.68 10.78
CA ILE A 237 0.61 -0.11 10.80
C ILE A 237 0.91 0.31 12.23
N VAL A 238 2.06 -0.09 12.77
CA VAL A 238 2.52 0.28 14.11
C VAL A 238 3.88 0.95 14.01
N TYR A 239 3.99 2.13 14.60
CA TYR A 239 5.25 2.85 14.78
C TYR A 239 5.31 3.47 16.17
N GLY A 240 6.28 3.04 16.98
CA GLY A 240 6.35 3.41 18.39
C GLY A 240 5.09 3.02 19.14
N SER A 241 4.45 3.98 19.80
CA SER A 241 3.18 3.80 20.52
C SER A 241 1.93 4.04 19.66
N ASN A 242 2.10 4.46 18.40
CA ASN A 242 0.98 4.80 17.53
C ASN A 242 0.64 3.65 16.58
N SER A 243 -0.63 3.58 16.19
CA SER A 243 -1.06 2.65 15.15
C SER A 243 -2.16 3.23 14.27
N PHE A 244 -2.16 2.81 13.02
CA PHE A 244 -3.17 3.13 12.01
C PHE A 244 -3.77 1.82 11.50
N LEU A 245 -5.08 1.80 11.32
CA LEU A 245 -5.80 0.70 10.67
C LEU A 245 -6.30 1.19 9.32
N MET A 246 -5.87 0.52 8.26
CA MET A 246 -6.29 0.78 6.88
C MET A 246 -7.15 -0.39 6.46
N THR A 247 -8.39 -0.12 6.14
CA THR A 247 -9.40 -1.18 5.94
C THR A 247 -9.79 -1.37 4.49
N GLY A 248 -9.42 -0.43 3.59
CA GLY A 248 -10.10 -0.34 2.31
C GLY A 248 -11.62 -0.34 2.56
N ASP A 249 -12.36 -1.01 1.73
CA ASP A 249 -13.82 -1.15 1.82
C ASP A 249 -14.27 -2.39 2.60
N ALA A 250 -13.42 -2.87 3.54
CA ALA A 250 -13.71 -4.08 4.30
C ALA A 250 -15.11 -4.07 4.91
N GLN A 251 -15.80 -5.18 4.77
CA GLN A 251 -17.11 -5.38 5.36
C GLN A 251 -16.99 -6.00 6.75
N GLN A 252 -18.09 -6.01 7.51
CA GLN A 252 -18.11 -6.60 8.85
C GLN A 252 -17.59 -8.04 8.87
N GLU A 253 -17.82 -8.80 7.81
CA GLU A 253 -17.36 -10.19 7.69
C GLU A 253 -15.86 -10.31 7.45
N THR A 254 -15.20 -9.25 6.98
CA THR A 254 -13.75 -9.22 6.73
C THR A 254 -12.93 -9.11 8.01
N ILE A 255 -13.51 -8.51 9.06
CA ILE A 255 -12.78 -8.06 10.27
C ILE A 255 -13.13 -8.94 11.51
N LYS A 256 -13.82 -10.04 11.33
CA LYS A 256 -14.21 -10.93 12.46
C LYS A 256 -13.07 -11.71 13.05
#